data_a5194a1de6e4582b06741177c5ae17ad
#
_entry.id   a5194a1de6e4582b06741177c5ae17ad
#
_cell.length_a   1.000
_cell.length_b   1.000
_cell.length_c   1.000
_cell.angle_alpha   90.00
_cell.angle_beta   90.00
_cell.angle_gamma   90.00
#
_symmetry.space_group_name_H-M   'P 1'
#
loop_
_entity.id
_entity.type
_entity.pdbx_description
1 polymer ?
#
loop_
_entity_poly.entity_id
_entity_poly.type
_entity_poly.pdbx_seq_one_letter_code
_entity_poly.pdbx_strand_id
1 'polypeptide(L)'
;MGRVIQQLVAGRTDCTIAAGVDLFADSAAAFPAYTNIADVQEEADVIIDFSHPSLLTPILSYAAQKGGIPAVLCTTGYSAEQVEALKTAAQTQPVFYSRNMSLGINLLIELSKKAAKVLGDQFDIEIIEKHHNQKIDAPSDTALMLADAIASVRDGETQYVYDRHAQRKKREKSEIGLHAVRGGTIVGEHEVVFAGNHEVITLSHSAQSKELFATGAVNAAVYMCGKGPGLYDMSDMI
;
A
#
# COMPACT_ATOMS: atom_id res chain seq x y z
N MET A 1 -6.55 -12.76 2.48
CA MET A 1 -6.32 -11.76 3.55
C MET A 1 -7.36 -11.85 4.68
N GLY A 2 -8.65 -12.04 4.42
CA GLY A 2 -9.69 -12.07 5.45
C GLY A 2 -9.40 -13.00 6.64
N ARG A 3 -8.94 -14.24 6.40
CA ARG A 3 -8.55 -15.19 7.48
C ARG A 3 -7.36 -14.67 8.31
N VAL A 4 -6.42 -13.96 7.72
CA VAL A 4 -5.28 -13.37 8.43
C VAL A 4 -5.76 -12.24 9.33
N ILE A 5 -6.66 -11.38 8.85
CA ILE A 5 -7.29 -10.32 9.65
C ILE A 5 -8.06 -10.93 10.83
N GLN A 6 -8.83 -12.00 10.59
CA GLN A 6 -9.55 -12.72 11.65
C GLN A 6 -8.61 -13.19 12.77
N GLN A 7 -7.51 -13.83 12.42
CA GLN A 7 -6.52 -14.31 13.39
C GLN A 7 -5.87 -13.15 14.17
N LEU A 8 -5.54 -12.07 13.47
CA LEU A 8 -4.93 -10.89 14.06
C LEU A 8 -5.87 -10.18 15.04
N VAL A 9 -7.13 -9.97 14.65
CA VAL A 9 -8.15 -9.30 15.46
C VAL A 9 -8.51 -10.13 16.69
N ALA A 10 -8.48 -11.47 16.61
CA ALA A 10 -8.73 -12.34 17.77
C ALA A 10 -7.77 -12.11 18.95
N GLY A 11 -6.59 -11.57 18.70
CA GLY A 11 -5.60 -11.21 19.72
C GLY A 11 -5.64 -9.75 20.18
N ARG A 12 -6.56 -8.93 19.64
CA ARG A 12 -6.67 -7.49 19.95
C ARG A 12 -7.78 -7.22 20.95
N THR A 13 -7.64 -6.10 21.67
CA THR A 13 -8.64 -5.63 22.65
C THR A 13 -9.33 -4.34 22.21
N ASP A 14 -8.86 -3.71 21.13
CA ASP A 14 -9.34 -2.43 20.63
C ASP A 14 -10.26 -2.55 19.41
N CYS A 15 -10.44 -3.76 18.87
CA CYS A 15 -11.36 -4.02 17.76
C CYS A 15 -11.89 -5.47 17.77
N THR A 16 -13.03 -5.65 17.12
CA THR A 16 -13.67 -6.97 16.91
C THR A 16 -14.21 -7.03 15.48
N ILE A 17 -14.47 -8.24 14.98
CA ILE A 17 -15.11 -8.43 13.67
C ILE A 17 -16.62 -8.46 13.86
N ALA A 18 -17.33 -7.50 13.27
CA ALA A 18 -18.79 -7.45 13.27
C ALA A 18 -19.39 -8.46 12.25
N ALA A 19 -18.86 -8.47 11.03
CA ALA A 19 -19.28 -9.37 9.96
C ALA A 19 -18.15 -9.61 8.95
N GLY A 20 -18.26 -10.66 8.15
CA GLY A 20 -17.38 -10.92 7.01
C GLY A 20 -18.18 -11.02 5.71
N VAL A 21 -17.56 -10.59 4.60
CA VAL A 21 -18.15 -10.72 3.26
C VAL A 21 -17.14 -11.42 2.35
N ASP A 22 -17.55 -12.55 1.77
CA ASP A 22 -16.76 -13.33 0.81
C ASP A 22 -17.70 -14.11 -0.11
N LEU A 23 -17.34 -14.26 -1.38
CA LEU A 23 -18.12 -15.08 -2.34
C LEU A 23 -18.30 -16.53 -1.86
N PHE A 24 -17.37 -17.02 -1.04
CA PHE A 24 -17.38 -18.34 -0.42
C PHE A 24 -17.58 -18.22 1.09
N ALA A 25 -18.60 -17.46 1.49
CA ALA A 25 -18.92 -17.23 2.90
C ALA A 25 -18.92 -18.54 3.70
N ASP A 26 -18.09 -18.58 4.76
CA ASP A 26 -17.95 -19.78 5.61
C ASP A 26 -18.98 -19.69 6.76
N SER A 27 -19.96 -20.58 6.74
CA SER A 27 -20.97 -20.67 7.81
C SER A 27 -20.41 -21.13 9.15
N ALA A 28 -19.16 -21.58 9.20
CA ALA A 28 -18.44 -21.96 10.42
C ALA A 28 -17.61 -20.79 11.01
N ALA A 29 -17.69 -19.59 10.44
CA ALA A 29 -17.03 -18.42 11.01
C ALA A 29 -17.59 -18.07 12.39
N ALA A 30 -16.74 -17.50 13.25
CA ALA A 30 -17.12 -17.06 14.59
C ALA A 30 -17.97 -15.77 14.60
N PHE A 31 -18.27 -15.22 13.44
CA PHE A 31 -19.06 -14.02 13.19
C PHE A 31 -19.97 -14.23 11.98
N PRO A 32 -21.05 -13.44 11.80
CA PRO A 32 -21.91 -13.50 10.63
C PRO A 32 -21.13 -13.32 9.32
N ALA A 33 -21.40 -14.19 8.35
CA ALA A 33 -20.73 -14.19 7.06
C ALA A 33 -21.74 -14.11 5.91
N TYR A 34 -21.49 -13.23 4.95
CA TYR A 34 -22.38 -12.89 3.85
C TYR A 34 -21.66 -13.04 2.50
N THR A 35 -22.42 -13.29 1.44
CA THR A 35 -21.88 -13.31 0.07
C THR A 35 -21.97 -11.96 -0.62
N ASN A 36 -22.78 -11.03 -0.08
CA ASN A 36 -22.95 -9.69 -0.61
C ASN A 36 -22.93 -8.68 0.54
N ILE A 37 -22.19 -7.57 0.37
CA ILE A 37 -22.10 -6.50 1.38
C ILE A 37 -23.46 -5.86 1.67
N ALA A 38 -24.38 -5.82 0.70
CA ALA A 38 -25.71 -5.26 0.87
C ALA A 38 -26.59 -6.04 1.87
N ASP A 39 -26.25 -7.30 2.12
CA ASP A 39 -27.02 -8.20 3.02
C ASP A 39 -26.57 -8.11 4.47
N VAL A 40 -25.47 -7.39 4.77
CA VAL A 40 -24.92 -7.24 6.12
C VAL A 40 -25.89 -6.46 7.00
N GLN A 41 -26.29 -7.09 8.12
CA GLN A 41 -27.26 -6.53 9.07
C GLN A 41 -26.58 -5.87 10.27
N GLU A 42 -25.36 -6.28 10.60
CA GLU A 42 -24.61 -5.80 11.74
C GLU A 42 -24.17 -4.35 11.55
N GLU A 43 -24.14 -3.63 12.66
CA GLU A 43 -23.49 -2.32 12.70
C GLU A 43 -21.99 -2.50 12.73
N ALA A 44 -21.26 -1.65 12.00
CA ALA A 44 -19.81 -1.63 11.96
C ALA A 44 -19.28 -0.19 11.94
N ASP A 45 -18.18 0.02 12.62
CA ASP A 45 -17.52 1.32 12.68
C ASP A 45 -16.63 1.60 11.46
N VAL A 46 -16.20 0.54 10.74
CA VAL A 46 -15.28 0.64 9.60
C VAL A 46 -15.35 -0.59 8.71
N ILE A 47 -15.12 -0.42 7.42
CA ILE A 47 -14.97 -1.51 6.45
C ILE A 47 -13.50 -1.67 6.10
N ILE A 48 -12.99 -2.91 6.08
CA ILE A 48 -11.67 -3.25 5.51
C ILE A 48 -11.87 -4.08 4.25
N ASP A 49 -11.37 -3.61 3.11
CA ASP A 49 -11.50 -4.25 1.82
C ASP A 49 -10.17 -4.81 1.28
N PHE A 50 -10.11 -6.12 1.07
CA PHE A 50 -9.07 -6.85 0.34
C PHE A 50 -9.68 -7.70 -0.78
N SER A 51 -10.68 -7.21 -1.47
CA SER A 51 -11.46 -8.00 -2.42
C SER A 51 -10.95 -7.86 -3.87
N HIS A 52 -11.75 -7.28 -4.71
CA HIS A 52 -11.49 -7.10 -6.14
C HIS A 52 -11.94 -5.70 -6.58
N PRO A 53 -11.25 -5.06 -7.55
CA PRO A 53 -11.60 -3.70 -8.02
C PRO A 53 -13.06 -3.51 -8.43
N SER A 54 -13.73 -4.55 -8.93
CA SER A 54 -15.17 -4.48 -9.28
C SER A 54 -16.10 -4.22 -8.09
N LEU A 55 -15.64 -4.45 -6.84
CA LEU A 55 -16.43 -4.24 -5.64
C LEU A 55 -16.28 -2.84 -5.04
N LEU A 56 -15.46 -1.96 -5.63
CA LEU A 56 -15.28 -0.58 -5.15
C LEU A 56 -16.62 0.16 -5.04
N THR A 57 -17.40 0.21 -6.12
CA THR A 57 -18.68 0.93 -6.13
C THR A 57 -19.69 0.36 -5.13
N PRO A 58 -19.93 -0.96 -5.06
CA PRO A 58 -20.76 -1.56 -4.02
C PRO A 58 -20.33 -1.18 -2.58
N ILE A 59 -19.03 -1.24 -2.28
CA ILE A 59 -18.49 -0.91 -0.94
C ILE A 59 -18.72 0.57 -0.60
N LEU A 60 -18.37 1.49 -1.50
CA LEU A 60 -18.56 2.93 -1.28
C LEU A 60 -20.05 3.29 -1.13
N SER A 61 -20.92 2.66 -1.95
CA SER A 61 -22.38 2.87 -1.84
C SER A 61 -22.94 2.37 -0.52
N TYR A 62 -22.50 1.19 -0.06
CA TYR A 62 -22.91 0.64 1.23
C TYR A 62 -22.43 1.53 2.37
N ALA A 63 -21.17 1.96 2.35
CA ALA A 63 -20.60 2.86 3.35
C ALA A 63 -21.41 4.16 3.47
N ALA A 64 -21.79 4.77 2.34
CA ALA A 64 -22.61 5.98 2.29
C ALA A 64 -24.02 5.74 2.88
N GLN A 65 -24.68 4.62 2.53
CA GLN A 65 -26.02 4.28 3.03
C GLN A 65 -26.03 4.00 4.55
N LYS A 66 -24.94 3.53 5.10
CA LYS A 66 -24.76 3.30 6.55
C LYS A 66 -24.31 4.54 7.32
N GLY A 67 -24.54 5.74 6.79
CA GLY A 67 -24.21 7.01 7.44
C GLY A 67 -22.78 7.50 7.19
N GLY A 68 -22.11 6.99 6.18
CA GLY A 68 -20.74 7.37 5.82
C GLY A 68 -19.70 6.71 6.72
N ILE A 69 -19.86 5.42 7.01
CA ILE A 69 -18.83 4.69 7.76
C ILE A 69 -17.51 4.64 6.97
N PRO A 70 -16.36 4.74 7.64
CA PRO A 70 -15.06 4.71 6.97
C PRO A 70 -14.82 3.43 6.17
N ALA A 71 -14.20 3.57 4.99
CA ALA A 71 -13.78 2.44 4.17
C ALA A 71 -12.25 2.43 3.98
N VAL A 72 -11.59 1.39 4.48
CA VAL A 72 -10.15 1.14 4.31
C VAL A 72 -9.97 0.22 3.11
N LEU A 73 -9.60 0.81 1.97
CA LEU A 73 -9.48 0.14 0.68
C LEU A 73 -8.05 -0.33 0.46
N CYS A 74 -7.83 -1.64 0.59
CA CYS A 74 -6.54 -2.31 0.42
C CYS A 74 -6.47 -3.10 -0.89
N THR A 75 -7.53 -3.09 -1.68
CA THR A 75 -7.58 -3.72 -3.00
C THR A 75 -6.64 -2.99 -3.95
N THR A 76 -5.82 -3.73 -4.68
CA THR A 76 -4.88 -3.20 -5.68
C THR A 76 -5.46 -3.31 -7.09
N GLY A 77 -4.87 -2.58 -8.05
CA GLY A 77 -5.25 -2.68 -9.46
C GLY A 77 -6.49 -1.87 -9.85
N TYR A 78 -6.84 -0.84 -9.10
CA TYR A 78 -7.88 0.11 -9.51
C TYR A 78 -7.47 0.86 -10.79
N SER A 79 -8.43 1.03 -11.71
CA SER A 79 -8.25 1.89 -12.87
C SER A 79 -8.20 3.38 -12.48
N ALA A 80 -7.75 4.24 -13.41
CA ALA A 80 -7.74 5.68 -13.18
C ALA A 80 -9.14 6.22 -12.86
N GLU A 81 -10.19 5.72 -13.52
CA GLU A 81 -11.59 6.08 -13.28
C GLU A 81 -12.05 5.65 -11.88
N GLN A 82 -11.60 4.47 -11.41
CA GLN A 82 -11.90 3.99 -10.07
C GLN A 82 -11.20 4.81 -8.99
N VAL A 83 -9.95 5.20 -9.23
CA VAL A 83 -9.22 6.12 -8.33
C VAL A 83 -9.92 7.48 -8.27
N GLU A 84 -10.45 7.99 -9.37
CA GLU A 84 -11.21 9.24 -9.36
C GLU A 84 -12.57 9.10 -8.65
N ALA A 85 -13.24 7.94 -8.82
CA ALA A 85 -14.47 7.65 -8.10
C ALA A 85 -14.26 7.61 -6.57
N LEU A 86 -13.17 7.00 -6.09
CA LEU A 86 -12.88 7.00 -4.65
C LEU A 86 -12.53 8.40 -4.12
N LYS A 87 -11.84 9.26 -4.89
CA LYS A 87 -11.60 10.65 -4.52
C LYS A 87 -12.89 11.46 -4.45
N THR A 88 -13.82 11.19 -5.38
CA THR A 88 -15.15 11.82 -5.36
C THR A 88 -15.93 11.39 -4.13
N ALA A 89 -15.96 10.10 -3.79
CA ALA A 89 -16.60 9.58 -2.59
C ALA A 89 -16.01 10.20 -1.31
N ALA A 90 -14.70 10.42 -1.28
CA ALA A 90 -14.02 11.03 -0.14
C ALA A 90 -14.45 12.46 0.18
N GLN A 91 -15.13 13.15 -0.74
CA GLN A 91 -15.70 14.48 -0.47
C GLN A 91 -16.88 14.43 0.53
N THR A 92 -17.55 13.29 0.66
CA THR A 92 -18.76 13.14 1.47
C THR A 92 -18.66 12.03 2.53
N GLN A 93 -17.65 11.18 2.45
CA GLN A 93 -17.41 10.07 3.41
C GLN A 93 -15.92 9.84 3.65
N PRO A 94 -15.52 9.29 4.80
CA PRO A 94 -14.11 9.00 5.06
C PRO A 94 -13.66 7.78 4.26
N VAL A 95 -12.63 7.97 3.43
CA VAL A 95 -12.01 6.91 2.61
C VAL A 95 -10.53 6.85 2.92
N PHE A 96 -10.05 5.67 3.27
CA PHE A 96 -8.62 5.40 3.38
C PHE A 96 -8.20 4.52 2.20
N TYR A 97 -7.22 5.00 1.43
CA TYR A 97 -6.69 4.24 0.31
C TYR A 97 -5.17 4.27 0.29
N SER A 98 -4.54 3.12 0.26
CA SER A 98 -3.10 3.00 0.06
C SER A 98 -2.76 1.83 -0.85
N ARG A 99 -1.83 2.04 -1.78
CA ARG A 99 -1.28 0.98 -2.66
C ARG A 99 -0.47 -0.05 -1.88
N ASN A 100 0.01 0.31 -0.68
CA ASN A 100 0.76 -0.60 0.20
C ASN A 100 0.43 -0.31 1.66
N MET A 101 -0.14 -1.29 2.36
CA MET A 101 -0.58 -1.18 3.75
C MET A 101 0.56 -1.38 4.78
N SER A 102 1.81 -1.54 4.35
CA SER A 102 2.95 -1.63 5.26
C SER A 102 3.33 -0.26 5.82
N LEU A 103 3.22 -0.07 7.12
CA LEU A 103 3.73 1.13 7.81
C LEU A 103 5.24 1.32 7.56
N GLY A 104 6.00 0.21 7.57
CA GLY A 104 7.45 0.24 7.32
C GLY A 104 7.80 0.70 5.90
N ILE A 105 7.04 0.29 4.87
CA ILE A 105 7.24 0.77 3.49
C ILE A 105 6.89 2.26 3.39
N ASN A 106 5.80 2.70 3.99
CA ASN A 106 5.43 4.11 3.93
C ASN A 106 6.44 5.00 4.69
N LEU A 107 6.95 4.54 5.84
CA LEU A 107 8.06 5.20 6.51
C LEU A 107 9.33 5.23 5.64
N LEU A 108 9.66 4.12 4.95
CA LEU A 108 10.78 4.08 4.01
C LEU A 108 10.62 5.11 2.89
N ILE A 109 9.41 5.29 2.36
CA ILE A 109 9.09 6.30 1.35
C ILE A 109 9.39 7.71 1.88
N GLU A 110 8.89 8.06 3.07
CA GLU A 110 9.09 9.39 3.65
C GLU A 110 10.56 9.66 3.99
N LEU A 111 11.28 8.67 4.52
CA LEU A 111 12.72 8.77 4.77
C LEU A 111 13.49 8.95 3.46
N SER A 112 13.11 8.23 2.38
CA SER A 112 13.75 8.36 1.07
C SER A 112 13.53 9.72 0.44
N LYS A 113 12.33 10.29 0.55
CA LYS A 113 12.03 11.69 0.13
C LYS A 113 12.91 12.69 0.88
N LYS A 114 13.01 12.52 2.21
CA LYS A 114 13.85 13.38 3.04
C LYS A 114 15.31 13.25 2.68
N ALA A 115 15.82 12.04 2.50
CA ALA A 115 17.19 11.77 2.07
C ALA A 115 17.48 12.42 0.72
N ALA A 116 16.61 12.23 -0.28
CA ALA A 116 16.76 12.81 -1.61
C ALA A 116 16.85 14.35 -1.57
N LYS A 117 15.99 15.01 -0.77
CA LYS A 117 16.05 16.48 -0.59
C LYS A 117 17.36 16.96 0.04
N VAL A 118 17.85 16.25 1.06
CA VAL A 118 19.06 16.65 1.79
C VAL A 118 20.33 16.39 0.99
N LEU A 119 20.40 15.25 0.32
CA LEU A 119 21.58 14.78 -0.40
C LEU A 119 21.71 15.43 -1.80
N GLY A 120 20.57 15.78 -2.42
CA GLY A 120 20.51 16.46 -3.72
C GLY A 120 21.22 15.68 -4.83
N ASP A 121 21.68 16.39 -5.85
CA ASP A 121 22.29 15.79 -7.04
C ASP A 121 23.73 15.29 -6.84
N GLN A 122 24.26 15.38 -5.63
CA GLN A 122 25.59 14.83 -5.30
C GLN A 122 25.55 13.33 -5.13
N PHE A 123 24.37 12.74 -4.91
CA PHE A 123 24.19 11.31 -4.73
C PHE A 123 23.42 10.70 -5.89
N ASP A 124 23.92 9.57 -6.37
CA ASP A 124 23.25 8.73 -7.34
C ASP A 124 22.22 7.84 -6.61
N ILE A 125 21.07 7.58 -7.24
CA ILE A 125 19.98 6.87 -6.60
C ILE A 125 19.71 5.56 -7.35
N GLU A 126 19.73 4.45 -6.61
CA GLU A 126 19.41 3.12 -7.13
C GLU A 126 18.42 2.43 -6.18
N ILE A 127 17.43 1.76 -6.73
CA ILE A 127 16.42 1.00 -5.98
C ILE A 127 16.59 -0.47 -6.34
N ILE A 128 16.72 -1.33 -5.33
CA ILE A 128 16.85 -2.77 -5.50
C ILE A 128 15.68 -3.43 -4.78
N GLU A 129 14.91 -4.24 -5.51
CA GLU A 129 13.83 -5.02 -4.91
C GLU A 129 14.02 -6.51 -5.13
N LYS A 130 13.62 -7.32 -4.16
CA LYS A 130 13.74 -8.77 -4.19
C LYS A 130 12.41 -9.41 -3.81
N HIS A 131 11.92 -10.33 -4.62
CA HIS A 131 10.70 -11.10 -4.37
C HIS A 131 10.84 -12.56 -4.76
N HIS A 132 9.85 -13.35 -4.38
CA HIS A 132 9.76 -14.76 -4.74
C HIS A 132 9.73 -14.99 -6.26
N ASN A 133 10.09 -16.18 -6.68
CA ASN A 133 10.20 -16.57 -8.09
C ASN A 133 8.85 -16.68 -8.82
N GLN A 134 7.71 -16.56 -8.12
CA GLN A 134 6.36 -16.56 -8.69
C GLN A 134 5.81 -15.15 -8.95
N LYS A 135 6.56 -14.08 -8.62
CA LYS A 135 6.11 -12.71 -8.88
C LYS A 135 6.29 -12.36 -10.35
N ILE A 136 5.20 -11.99 -11.02
CA ILE A 136 5.17 -11.72 -12.48
C ILE A 136 5.57 -10.28 -12.83
N ASP A 137 5.17 -9.32 -12.04
CA ASP A 137 5.52 -7.92 -12.27
C ASP A 137 6.97 -7.64 -11.85
N ALA A 138 7.70 -6.89 -12.67
CA ALA A 138 9.04 -6.40 -12.41
C ALA A 138 9.26 -5.05 -13.13
N PRO A 139 9.66 -3.99 -12.42
CA PRO A 139 9.82 -3.92 -10.96
C PRO A 139 8.48 -4.02 -10.22
N SER A 140 8.56 -4.25 -8.90
CA SER A 140 7.36 -4.27 -8.05
C SER A 140 6.70 -2.90 -7.97
N ASP A 141 5.38 -2.88 -7.73
CA ASP A 141 4.64 -1.63 -7.51
C ASP A 141 5.24 -0.79 -6.37
N THR A 142 5.72 -1.42 -5.31
CA THR A 142 6.40 -0.74 -4.20
C THR A 142 7.72 -0.06 -4.63
N ALA A 143 8.50 -0.69 -5.51
CA ALA A 143 9.71 -0.07 -6.04
C ALA A 143 9.38 1.16 -6.91
N LEU A 144 8.30 1.08 -7.68
CA LEU A 144 7.80 2.24 -8.44
C LEU A 144 7.29 3.35 -7.50
N MET A 145 6.56 3.01 -6.43
CA MET A 145 6.14 3.99 -5.42
C MET A 145 7.33 4.73 -4.80
N LEU A 146 8.40 4.02 -4.47
CA LEU A 146 9.64 4.62 -3.96
C LEU A 146 10.29 5.56 -4.99
N ALA A 147 10.37 5.13 -6.25
CA ALA A 147 10.93 5.95 -7.32
C ALA A 147 10.10 7.20 -7.58
N ASP A 148 8.76 7.07 -7.67
CA ASP A 148 7.82 8.18 -7.87
C ASP A 148 7.91 9.20 -6.72
N ALA A 149 7.98 8.72 -5.48
CA ALA A 149 8.09 9.56 -4.29
C ALA A 149 9.41 10.34 -4.27
N ILE A 150 10.51 9.69 -4.60
CA ILE A 150 11.82 10.35 -4.71
C ILE A 150 11.80 11.36 -5.86
N ALA A 151 11.28 11.00 -7.03
CA ALA A 151 11.17 11.88 -8.19
C ALA A 151 10.34 13.13 -7.88
N SER A 152 9.26 12.99 -7.10
CA SER A 152 8.37 14.11 -6.74
C SER A 152 9.04 15.22 -5.91
N VAL A 153 10.20 14.95 -5.33
CA VAL A 153 10.94 15.91 -4.47
C VAL A 153 12.29 16.33 -5.04
N ARG A 154 12.65 15.83 -6.21
CA ARG A 154 13.87 16.24 -6.94
C ARG A 154 13.55 17.36 -7.91
N ASP A 155 14.55 18.18 -8.19
CA ASP A 155 14.47 19.20 -9.24
C ASP A 155 14.77 18.56 -10.62
N GLY A 156 14.04 19.00 -11.64
CA GLY A 156 14.22 18.57 -13.02
C GLY A 156 13.56 17.25 -13.37
N GLU A 157 13.80 16.79 -14.59
CA GLU A 157 13.24 15.54 -15.11
C GLU A 157 13.98 14.33 -14.53
N THR A 158 13.22 13.30 -14.12
CA THR A 158 13.75 12.03 -13.63
C THR A 158 13.51 10.92 -14.64
N GLN A 159 14.56 10.17 -14.96
CA GLN A 159 14.51 9.03 -15.88
C GLN A 159 14.66 7.72 -15.10
N TYR A 160 13.71 6.78 -15.27
CA TYR A 160 13.81 5.42 -14.71
C TYR A 160 14.63 4.52 -15.65
N VAL A 161 15.62 3.84 -15.07
CA VAL A 161 16.50 2.93 -15.82
C VAL A 161 16.38 1.52 -15.25
N TYR A 162 15.86 0.60 -16.06
CA TYR A 162 15.61 -0.79 -15.67
C TYR A 162 16.73 -1.75 -16.12
N ASP A 163 17.46 -1.38 -17.17
CA ASP A 163 18.51 -2.21 -17.77
C ASP A 163 19.69 -1.35 -18.21
N ARG A 164 20.85 -1.57 -17.59
CA ARG A 164 22.10 -0.90 -17.98
C ARG A 164 22.88 -1.67 -19.04
N HIS A 165 22.55 -2.95 -19.28
CA HIS A 165 23.22 -3.76 -20.30
C HIS A 165 22.86 -3.29 -21.71
N ALA A 166 21.64 -2.81 -21.93
CA ALA A 166 21.16 -2.34 -23.22
C ALA A 166 21.92 -1.12 -23.77
N GLN A 167 22.58 -0.35 -22.90
CA GLN A 167 23.27 0.89 -23.27
C GLN A 167 24.67 0.95 -22.66
N ARG A 168 25.70 1.02 -23.51
CA ARG A 168 27.09 1.22 -23.04
C ARG A 168 27.38 2.72 -22.83
N LYS A 169 26.84 3.28 -21.75
CA LYS A 169 27.07 4.69 -21.37
C LYS A 169 27.33 4.83 -19.87
N LYS A 170 27.91 5.97 -19.48
CA LYS A 170 27.99 6.37 -18.07
C LYS A 170 26.60 6.73 -17.56
N ARG A 171 26.37 6.55 -16.25
CA ARG A 171 25.16 7.01 -15.56
C ARG A 171 24.99 8.52 -15.63
N GLU A 172 23.78 8.99 -15.79
CA GLU A 172 23.41 10.41 -15.74
C GLU A 172 22.80 10.78 -14.38
N LYS A 173 22.87 12.05 -14.01
CA LYS A 173 22.35 12.54 -12.73
C LYS A 173 20.82 12.45 -12.61
N SER A 174 20.11 12.54 -13.73
CA SER A 174 18.65 12.41 -13.81
C SER A 174 18.14 10.99 -13.59
N GLU A 175 19.01 9.97 -13.64
CA GLU A 175 18.58 8.58 -13.57
C GLU A 175 18.24 8.15 -12.13
N ILE A 176 17.19 7.33 -12.00
CA ILE A 176 16.95 6.42 -10.87
C ILE A 176 16.96 5.01 -11.45
N GLY A 177 17.91 4.18 -10.99
CA GLY A 177 17.97 2.77 -11.40
C GLY A 177 16.97 1.93 -10.59
N LEU A 178 16.29 0.97 -11.26
CA LEU A 178 15.37 0.03 -10.64
C LEU A 178 15.78 -1.39 -10.98
N HIS A 179 16.13 -2.18 -9.98
CA HIS A 179 16.68 -3.52 -10.12
C HIS A 179 15.77 -4.54 -9.45
N ALA A 180 15.32 -5.54 -10.22
CA ALA A 180 14.40 -6.56 -9.74
C ALA A 180 15.11 -7.91 -9.61
N VAL A 181 15.15 -8.47 -8.41
CA VAL A 181 15.66 -9.82 -8.13
C VAL A 181 14.49 -10.75 -7.86
N ARG A 182 14.52 -11.95 -8.45
CA ARG A 182 13.51 -13.00 -8.25
C ARG A 182 14.18 -14.26 -7.77
N GLY A 183 13.74 -14.80 -6.62
CA GLY A 183 14.34 -16.00 -6.06
C GLY A 183 13.57 -16.60 -4.89
N GLY A 184 13.53 -17.92 -4.81
CA GLY A 184 12.98 -18.68 -3.70
C GLY A 184 11.58 -18.20 -3.27
N THR A 185 11.43 -18.01 -1.97
CA THR A 185 10.19 -17.59 -1.30
C THR A 185 10.30 -16.22 -0.64
N ILE A 186 11.19 -15.35 -1.10
CA ILE A 186 11.38 -13.99 -0.57
C ILE A 186 10.03 -13.26 -0.58
N VAL A 187 9.58 -12.80 0.56
CA VAL A 187 8.27 -12.15 0.70
C VAL A 187 8.26 -10.78 0.01
N GLY A 188 9.31 -9.98 0.26
CA GLY A 188 9.55 -8.69 -0.36
C GLY A 188 10.61 -7.90 0.39
N GLU A 189 11.65 -7.51 -0.30
CA GLU A 189 12.71 -6.64 0.22
C GLU A 189 12.86 -5.44 -0.71
N HIS A 190 13.10 -4.27 -0.15
CA HIS A 190 13.31 -3.03 -0.89
C HIS A 190 14.46 -2.26 -0.26
N GLU A 191 15.41 -1.86 -1.08
CA GLU A 191 16.57 -1.06 -0.70
C GLU A 191 16.62 0.18 -1.58
N VAL A 192 16.79 1.35 -0.96
CA VAL A 192 17.08 2.61 -1.66
C VAL A 192 18.51 2.98 -1.32
N VAL A 193 19.35 3.00 -2.33
CA VAL A 193 20.78 3.30 -2.22
C VAL A 193 21.03 4.72 -2.72
N PHE A 194 21.62 5.55 -1.86
CA PHE A 194 22.12 6.88 -2.18
C PHE A 194 23.65 6.80 -2.19
N ALA A 195 24.26 6.83 -3.38
CA ALA A 195 25.70 6.68 -3.56
C ALA A 195 26.36 8.03 -3.89
N GLY A 196 27.09 8.58 -2.93
CA GLY A 196 27.85 9.81 -3.06
C GLY A 196 29.35 9.58 -3.26
N ASN A 197 30.12 10.65 -3.22
CA ASN A 197 31.57 10.59 -3.24
C ASN A 197 32.07 10.11 -1.86
N HIS A 198 32.70 8.92 -1.82
CA HIS A 198 33.31 8.33 -0.62
C HIS A 198 32.34 7.87 0.46
N GLU A 199 31.03 7.90 0.21
CA GLU A 199 30.04 7.37 1.14
C GLU A 199 28.80 6.81 0.39
N VAL A 200 28.12 5.88 1.03
CA VAL A 200 26.85 5.30 0.56
C VAL A 200 25.89 5.23 1.74
N ILE A 201 24.67 5.70 1.52
CA ILE A 201 23.57 5.54 2.48
C ILE A 201 22.58 4.57 1.88
N THR A 202 22.18 3.55 2.65
CA THR A 202 21.16 2.58 2.25
C THR A 202 20.02 2.59 3.24
N LEU A 203 18.81 2.81 2.74
CA LEU A 203 17.57 2.64 3.49
C LEU A 203 16.91 1.35 3.03
N SER A 204 16.57 0.44 3.95
CA SER A 204 16.07 -0.86 3.58
C SER A 204 14.86 -1.30 4.42
N HIS A 205 13.99 -2.10 3.81
CA HIS A 205 12.87 -2.77 4.44
C HIS A 205 12.81 -4.22 3.96
N SER A 206 12.60 -5.16 4.88
CA SER A 206 12.41 -6.57 4.59
C SER A 206 11.10 -7.06 5.21
N ALA A 207 10.17 -7.49 4.37
CA ALA A 207 8.92 -8.12 4.80
C ALA A 207 9.18 -9.59 5.16
N GLN A 208 8.83 -10.00 6.38
CA GLN A 208 8.99 -11.37 6.85
C GLN A 208 7.74 -12.23 6.61
N SER A 209 6.56 -11.60 6.53
CA SER A 209 5.26 -12.24 6.29
C SER A 209 4.32 -11.28 5.57
N LYS A 210 3.36 -11.81 4.82
CA LYS A 210 2.25 -11.01 4.25
C LYS A 210 1.27 -10.51 5.31
N GLU A 211 1.37 -10.98 6.54
CA GLU A 211 0.56 -10.51 7.67
C GLU A 211 0.78 -9.02 7.99
N LEU A 212 1.94 -8.48 7.62
CA LEU A 212 2.21 -7.05 7.79
C LEU A 212 1.17 -6.15 7.11
N PHE A 213 0.60 -6.58 5.97
CA PHE A 213 -0.45 -5.83 5.27
C PHE A 213 -1.79 -5.88 6.02
N ALA A 214 -2.12 -7.04 6.63
CA ALA A 214 -3.29 -7.16 7.49
C ALA A 214 -3.16 -6.30 8.74
N THR A 215 -1.98 -6.29 9.36
CA THR A 215 -1.67 -5.45 10.52
C THR A 215 -1.84 -3.96 10.18
N GLY A 216 -1.30 -3.53 9.04
CA GLY A 216 -1.46 -2.16 8.56
C GLY A 216 -2.93 -1.80 8.31
N ALA A 217 -3.70 -2.70 7.70
CA ALA A 217 -5.11 -2.48 7.42
C ALA A 217 -5.95 -2.37 8.71
N VAL A 218 -5.71 -3.21 9.71
CA VAL A 218 -6.40 -3.14 11.00
C VAL A 218 -6.01 -1.87 11.76
N ASN A 219 -4.75 -1.46 11.73
CA ASN A 219 -4.31 -0.21 12.33
C ASN A 219 -4.94 1.00 11.62
N ALA A 220 -5.03 0.98 10.29
CA ALA A 220 -5.72 2.01 9.52
C ALA A 220 -7.22 2.05 9.87
N ALA A 221 -7.85 0.89 10.06
CA ALA A 221 -9.25 0.82 10.47
C ALA A 221 -9.48 1.50 11.84
N VAL A 222 -8.65 1.18 12.82
CA VAL A 222 -8.71 1.84 14.15
C VAL A 222 -8.44 3.35 14.02
N TYR A 223 -7.45 3.76 13.21
CA TYR A 223 -7.17 5.16 12.96
C TYR A 223 -8.35 5.90 12.31
N MET A 224 -9.10 5.23 11.43
CA MET A 224 -10.24 5.82 10.71
C MET A 224 -11.50 5.96 11.57
N CYS A 225 -11.61 5.29 12.71
CA CYS A 225 -12.76 5.45 13.59
C CYS A 225 -12.93 6.92 14.02
N GLY A 226 -14.11 7.49 13.74
CA GLY A 226 -14.45 8.87 14.08
C GLY A 226 -13.87 9.94 13.12
N LYS A 227 -13.20 9.55 12.03
CA LYS A 227 -12.76 10.49 11.00
C LYS A 227 -13.94 11.02 10.19
N GLY A 228 -13.88 12.30 9.83
CA GLY A 228 -14.82 12.92 8.91
C GLY A 228 -14.53 12.62 7.44
N PRO A 229 -15.38 13.13 6.51
CA PRO A 229 -15.11 13.01 5.08
C PRO A 229 -13.72 13.48 4.71
N GLY A 230 -13.05 12.72 3.85
CA GLY A 230 -11.69 13.00 3.39
C GLY A 230 -11.05 11.75 2.80
N LEU A 231 -10.00 11.96 1.99
CA LEU A 231 -9.15 10.91 1.50
C LEU A 231 -7.91 10.84 2.41
N TYR A 232 -7.73 9.69 3.03
CA TYR A 232 -6.63 9.40 3.93
C TYR A 232 -5.74 8.31 3.34
N ASP A 233 -4.48 8.28 3.72
CA ASP A 233 -3.54 7.24 3.34
C ASP A 233 -2.56 6.89 4.48
N MET A 234 -1.58 6.04 4.18
CA MET A 234 -0.61 5.61 5.19
C MET A 234 0.30 6.75 5.68
N SER A 235 0.46 7.84 4.93
CA SER A 235 1.27 8.99 5.35
C SER A 235 0.59 9.80 6.46
N ASP A 236 -0.74 9.74 6.56
CA ASP A 236 -1.51 10.38 7.64
C ASP A 236 -1.33 9.66 8.99
N MET A 237 -0.73 8.47 8.98
CA MET A 237 -0.48 7.65 10.17
C MET A 237 0.96 7.72 10.69
N ILE A 238 1.86 8.49 9.99
CA ILE A 238 3.31 8.56 10.28
C ILE A 238 3.70 9.88 10.99
#